data_9cd780fd78d22618477d06db10f7a8ff
#
_entry.id   9cd780fd78d22618477d06db10f7a8ff
#
_cell.length_a   1.000
_cell.length_b   1.000
_cell.length_c   1.000
_cell.angle_alpha   90.00
_cell.angle_beta   90.00
_cell.angle_gamma   90.00
#
_symmetry.space_group_name_H-M   'P 1'
#
loop_
_entity.id
_entity.type
_entity.pdbx_description
1 polymer ?
#
loop_
_entity_poly.entity_id
_entity_poly.type
_entity_poly.pdbx_seq_one_letter_code
_entity_poly.pdbx_strand_id
1 'polypeptide(L)'
;MKLFDEYPYLTDGRILLRKIVPADAGALQALRTDKEVYRYLLTFLYEQKYPDVNEVIRRMDEECFQTKESLLLAVCLTEQPDELCGIAEIYAYEPWRRKASIGYRLRRAYWGRGIAMAVARLLREYLFRTVHLHTVTAHIMTDNRSSAAVLLKAGFPERYSNVLEDWGLEVPVLVDKYVLKEAEDLAEQTGIRIENEV
;
A
#
# COMPACT_ATOMS: atom_id res chain seq x y z
N MET A 1 -18.32 4.16 -5.93
CA MET A 1 -17.26 3.78 -6.91
C MET A 1 -16.69 2.44 -6.50
N LYS A 2 -16.46 1.52 -7.45
CA LYS A 2 -15.76 0.26 -7.16
C LYS A 2 -14.25 0.49 -7.32
N LEU A 3 -13.43 -0.24 -6.57
CA LEU A 3 -11.98 -0.05 -6.53
C LEU A 3 -11.29 -0.07 -7.92
N PHE A 4 -11.81 -0.86 -8.86
CA PHE A 4 -11.22 -1.06 -10.17
C PHE A 4 -12.09 -0.48 -11.32
N ASP A 5 -12.85 0.59 -11.06
CA ASP A 5 -13.57 1.28 -12.13
C ASP A 5 -12.64 2.23 -12.91
N GLU A 6 -11.73 2.91 -12.20
CA GLU A 6 -10.72 3.81 -12.77
C GLU A 6 -9.49 3.94 -11.84
N TYR A 7 -8.37 4.38 -12.38
CA TYR A 7 -7.21 4.72 -11.55
C TYR A 7 -7.50 5.99 -10.76
N PRO A 8 -7.40 5.95 -9.42
CA PRO A 8 -7.61 7.13 -8.61
C PRO A 8 -6.44 8.12 -8.75
N TYR A 9 -6.76 9.39 -8.60
CA TYR A 9 -5.82 10.47 -8.41
C TYR A 9 -6.03 11.04 -7.00
N LEU A 10 -5.14 10.70 -6.08
CA LEU A 10 -5.30 11.02 -4.65
C LEU A 10 -4.19 11.98 -4.21
N THR A 11 -4.55 13.01 -3.43
CA THR A 11 -3.55 13.93 -2.89
C THR A 11 -3.98 14.51 -1.55
N ASP A 12 -3.01 14.77 -0.68
CA ASP A 12 -3.14 15.56 0.55
C ASP A 12 -2.53 16.97 0.41
N GLY A 13 -2.22 17.39 -0.82
CA GLY A 13 -1.55 18.64 -1.12
C GLY A 13 -0.01 18.56 -1.11
N ARG A 14 0.58 17.53 -0.51
CA ARG A 14 2.02 17.28 -0.46
C ARG A 14 2.43 16.03 -1.23
N ILE A 15 1.63 14.99 -1.11
CA ILE A 15 1.83 13.70 -1.75
C ILE A 15 0.75 13.52 -2.82
N LEU A 16 1.14 12.88 -3.91
CA LEU A 16 0.28 12.50 -5.01
C LEU A 16 0.40 11.01 -5.25
N LEU A 17 -0.74 10.32 -5.33
CA LEU A 17 -0.86 8.95 -5.82
C LEU A 17 -1.56 8.98 -7.18
N ARG A 18 -0.92 8.44 -8.21
CA ARG A 18 -1.43 8.42 -9.58
C ARG A 18 -1.11 7.11 -10.29
N LYS A 19 -1.68 6.88 -11.46
CA LYS A 19 -1.29 5.77 -12.35
C LYS A 19 0.22 5.84 -12.65
N ILE A 20 0.88 4.67 -12.64
CA ILE A 20 2.26 4.52 -13.12
C ILE A 20 2.24 4.65 -14.65
N VAL A 21 3.15 5.44 -15.20
CA VAL A 21 3.24 5.74 -16.64
C VAL A 21 4.62 5.39 -17.19
N PRO A 22 4.80 5.26 -18.52
CA PRO A 22 6.10 4.92 -19.12
C PRO A 22 7.26 5.85 -18.70
N ALA A 23 6.98 7.12 -18.43
CA ALA A 23 7.98 8.08 -17.95
C ALA A 23 8.58 7.69 -16.58
N ASP A 24 7.89 6.87 -15.79
CA ASP A 24 8.35 6.41 -14.47
C ASP A 24 9.41 5.30 -14.56
N ALA A 25 9.71 4.77 -15.75
CA ALA A 25 10.54 3.57 -15.93
C ALA A 25 11.91 3.68 -15.23
N GLY A 26 12.60 4.80 -15.36
CA GLY A 26 13.91 5.01 -14.73
C GLY A 26 13.85 4.97 -13.21
N ALA A 27 12.86 5.64 -12.61
CA ALA A 27 12.66 5.68 -11.17
C ALA A 27 12.16 4.33 -10.62
N LEU A 28 11.29 3.64 -11.35
CA LEU A 28 10.81 2.31 -11.03
C LEU A 28 11.96 1.28 -11.09
N GLN A 29 12.85 1.37 -12.10
CA GLN A 29 14.03 0.52 -12.20
C GLN A 29 14.98 0.75 -11.01
N ALA A 30 15.21 2.00 -10.60
CA ALA A 30 16.02 2.31 -9.44
C ALA A 30 15.41 1.78 -8.13
N LEU A 31 14.08 1.82 -8.00
CA LEU A 31 13.38 1.25 -6.85
C LEU A 31 13.56 -0.27 -6.79
N ARG A 32 13.22 -0.99 -7.89
CA ARG A 32 13.17 -2.46 -7.93
C ARG A 32 14.54 -3.14 -7.79
N THR A 33 15.62 -2.43 -8.06
CA THR A 33 17.00 -2.96 -7.93
C THR A 33 17.64 -2.65 -6.58
N ASP A 34 17.00 -1.86 -5.73
CA ASP A 34 17.53 -1.51 -4.40
C ASP A 34 17.21 -2.61 -3.38
N LYS A 35 18.20 -3.43 -3.03
CA LYS A 35 18.08 -4.55 -2.08
C LYS A 35 17.59 -4.12 -0.69
N GLU A 36 17.91 -2.91 -0.24
CA GLU A 36 17.48 -2.42 1.06
C GLU A 36 15.97 -2.10 1.08
N VAL A 37 15.42 -1.65 -0.05
CA VAL A 37 13.97 -1.46 -0.21
C VAL A 37 13.24 -2.79 -0.10
N TYR A 38 13.80 -3.84 -0.70
CA TYR A 38 13.20 -5.18 -0.76
C TYR A 38 13.59 -6.12 0.39
N ARG A 39 14.32 -5.62 1.38
CA ARG A 39 14.77 -6.43 2.53
C ARG A 39 13.63 -7.14 3.28
N TYR A 40 12.46 -6.50 3.36
CA TYR A 40 11.26 -7.00 4.04
C TYR A 40 10.09 -7.23 3.08
N LEU A 41 10.38 -7.37 1.79
CA LEU A 41 9.40 -7.53 0.74
C LEU A 41 9.63 -8.86 0.02
N LEU A 42 8.58 -9.33 -0.63
CA LEU A 42 8.61 -10.57 -1.38
C LEU A 42 9.29 -10.40 -2.73
N THR A 43 9.87 -11.49 -3.22
CA THR A 43 10.55 -11.52 -4.52
C THR A 43 9.57 -11.61 -5.70
N PHE A 44 8.30 -11.90 -5.46
CA PHE A 44 7.27 -12.07 -6.50
C PHE A 44 6.34 -10.85 -6.67
N LEU A 45 6.68 -9.72 -6.09
CA LEU A 45 5.92 -8.48 -6.33
C LEU A 45 5.90 -8.16 -7.82
N TYR A 46 4.76 -7.59 -8.28
CA TYR A 46 4.50 -7.44 -9.71
C TYR A 46 5.62 -6.70 -10.47
N GLU A 47 6.18 -5.65 -9.86
CA GLU A 47 7.28 -4.90 -10.48
C GLU A 47 8.59 -5.69 -10.63
N GLN A 48 8.68 -6.89 -10.03
CA GLN A 48 9.80 -7.83 -10.20
C GLN A 48 9.52 -8.92 -11.25
N LYS A 49 8.28 -9.00 -11.76
CA LYS A 49 7.81 -10.10 -12.61
C LYS A 49 8.55 -10.21 -13.94
N TYR A 50 8.90 -9.09 -14.55
CA TYR A 50 9.59 -9.04 -15.84
C TYR A 50 10.97 -8.41 -15.70
N PRO A 51 11.99 -8.90 -16.44
CA PRO A 51 13.32 -8.28 -16.45
C PRO A 51 13.30 -6.83 -16.96
N ASP A 52 12.53 -6.56 -18.01
CA ASP A 52 12.37 -5.21 -18.57
C ASP A 52 11.28 -4.42 -17.84
N VAL A 53 11.69 -3.31 -17.24
CA VAL A 53 10.78 -2.42 -16.52
C VAL A 53 9.70 -1.80 -17.41
N ASN A 54 9.99 -1.58 -18.70
CA ASN A 54 8.99 -1.05 -19.64
C ASN A 54 7.91 -2.09 -19.91
N GLU A 55 8.28 -3.37 -19.94
CA GLU A 55 7.31 -4.45 -20.06
C GLU A 55 6.43 -4.55 -18.80
N VAL A 56 7.01 -4.39 -17.60
CA VAL A 56 6.24 -4.30 -16.34
C VAL A 56 5.18 -3.23 -16.44
N ILE A 57 5.57 -1.99 -16.80
CA ILE A 57 4.63 -0.86 -16.86
C ILE A 57 3.54 -1.10 -17.92
N ARG A 58 3.93 -1.60 -19.09
CA ARG A 58 3.00 -1.86 -20.19
C ARG A 58 1.93 -2.90 -19.84
N ARG A 59 2.31 -3.96 -19.12
CA ARG A 59 1.41 -5.06 -18.75
C ARG A 59 0.65 -4.84 -17.44
N MET A 60 1.05 -3.88 -16.65
CA MET A 60 0.49 -3.65 -15.29
C MET A 60 -1.03 -3.40 -15.34
N ASP A 61 -1.51 -2.69 -16.37
CA ASP A 61 -2.93 -2.43 -16.54
C ASP A 61 -3.72 -3.73 -16.80
N GLU A 62 -3.25 -4.54 -17.71
CA GLU A 62 -3.93 -5.79 -18.09
C GLU A 62 -3.84 -6.86 -17.01
N GLU A 63 -2.67 -7.02 -16.38
CA GLU A 63 -2.36 -8.13 -15.49
C GLU A 63 -2.67 -7.85 -14.01
N CYS A 64 -2.83 -6.59 -13.61
CA CYS A 64 -3.16 -6.24 -12.23
C CYS A 64 -4.51 -5.54 -12.12
N PHE A 65 -4.68 -4.43 -12.86
CA PHE A 65 -5.87 -3.61 -12.74
C PHE A 65 -7.11 -4.27 -13.35
N GLN A 66 -7.06 -4.74 -14.61
CA GLN A 66 -8.20 -5.36 -15.27
C GLN A 66 -8.58 -6.71 -14.66
N THR A 67 -7.61 -7.48 -14.17
CA THR A 67 -7.86 -8.72 -13.44
C THR A 67 -8.36 -8.49 -12.02
N LYS A 68 -8.25 -7.26 -11.50
CA LYS A 68 -8.59 -6.86 -10.13
C LYS A 68 -7.72 -7.54 -9.07
N GLU A 69 -6.53 -7.96 -9.43
CA GLU A 69 -5.57 -8.60 -8.54
C GLU A 69 -4.93 -7.57 -7.60
N SER A 70 -4.44 -6.47 -8.17
CA SER A 70 -3.89 -5.36 -7.40
C SER A 70 -4.00 -4.02 -8.14
N LEU A 71 -4.01 -2.94 -7.38
CA LEU A 71 -3.95 -1.57 -7.86
C LEU A 71 -2.63 -0.96 -7.40
N LEU A 72 -1.70 -0.77 -8.36
CA LEU A 72 -0.41 -0.15 -8.12
C LEU A 72 -0.44 1.31 -8.56
N LEU A 73 0.00 2.19 -7.66
CA LEU A 73 0.02 3.63 -7.88
C LEU A 73 1.44 4.18 -7.67
N ALA A 74 1.86 5.09 -8.53
CA ALA A 74 3.04 5.89 -8.30
C ALA A 74 2.81 6.81 -7.10
N VAL A 75 3.78 6.84 -6.19
CA VAL A 75 3.88 7.84 -5.12
C VAL A 75 4.79 8.94 -5.61
N CYS A 76 4.30 10.18 -5.63
CA CYS A 76 5.06 11.36 -6.06
C CYS A 76 4.92 12.48 -5.02
N LEU A 77 5.83 13.45 -5.05
CA LEU A 77 5.62 14.74 -4.38
C LEU A 77 4.80 15.64 -5.32
N THR A 78 3.88 16.44 -4.78
CA THR A 78 3.08 17.37 -5.60
C THR A 78 3.93 18.43 -6.28
N GLU A 79 5.09 18.78 -5.70
CA GLU A 79 6.07 19.68 -6.30
C GLU A 79 6.86 19.04 -7.47
N GLN A 80 6.88 17.72 -7.53
CA GLN A 80 7.56 16.91 -8.54
C GLN A 80 6.66 15.76 -9.00
N PRO A 81 5.52 16.05 -9.64
CA PRO A 81 4.49 15.08 -9.94
C PRO A 81 4.93 13.99 -10.94
N ASP A 82 5.96 14.29 -11.72
CA ASP A 82 6.53 13.39 -12.72
C ASP A 82 7.67 12.52 -12.16
N GLU A 83 8.07 12.72 -10.91
CA GLU A 83 9.12 11.90 -10.26
C GLU A 83 8.50 10.88 -9.32
N LEU A 84 8.61 9.59 -9.68
CA LEU A 84 8.18 8.47 -8.82
C LEU A 84 9.12 8.32 -7.63
N CYS A 85 8.59 8.57 -6.42
CA CYS A 85 9.27 8.36 -5.14
C CYS A 85 9.15 6.93 -4.63
N GLY A 86 8.12 6.21 -5.09
CA GLY A 86 7.80 4.85 -4.64
C GLY A 86 6.52 4.32 -5.26
N ILE A 87 6.04 3.20 -4.73
CA ILE A 87 4.80 2.54 -5.10
C ILE A 87 3.90 2.44 -3.89
N ALA A 88 2.62 2.75 -4.07
CA ALA A 88 1.53 2.40 -3.17
C ALA A 88 0.71 1.28 -3.83
N GLU A 89 0.24 0.32 -3.03
CA GLU A 89 -0.46 -0.85 -3.54
C GLU A 89 -1.71 -1.13 -2.72
N ILE A 90 -2.80 -1.48 -3.40
CA ILE A 90 -4.02 -2.05 -2.82
C ILE A 90 -4.17 -3.44 -3.42
N TYR A 91 -4.25 -4.48 -2.58
CA TYR A 91 -4.29 -5.88 -2.98
C TYR A 91 -5.22 -6.70 -2.10
N ALA A 92 -5.41 -7.98 -2.40
CA ALA A 92 -6.31 -8.88 -1.68
C ALA A 92 -7.71 -8.27 -1.49
N TYR A 93 -8.27 -7.69 -2.57
CA TYR A 93 -9.59 -7.10 -2.56
C TYR A 93 -10.69 -8.16 -2.54
N GLU A 94 -11.46 -8.17 -1.47
CA GLU A 94 -12.59 -9.06 -1.25
C GLU A 94 -13.91 -8.24 -1.22
N PRO A 95 -14.55 -8.01 -2.38
CA PRO A 95 -15.73 -7.12 -2.47
C PRO A 95 -16.89 -7.58 -1.60
N TRP A 96 -17.11 -8.90 -1.46
CA TRP A 96 -18.19 -9.45 -0.61
C TRP A 96 -17.94 -9.26 0.88
N ARG A 97 -16.67 -9.10 1.31
CA ARG A 97 -16.29 -8.75 2.69
C ARG A 97 -16.05 -7.27 2.87
N ARG A 98 -16.10 -6.49 1.78
CA ARG A 98 -15.73 -5.08 1.76
C ARG A 98 -14.36 -4.86 2.43
N LYS A 99 -13.37 -5.64 2.02
CA LYS A 99 -12.03 -5.66 2.61
C LYS A 99 -10.97 -5.56 1.52
N ALA A 100 -9.85 -4.91 1.84
CA ALA A 100 -8.62 -4.94 1.05
C ALA A 100 -7.40 -4.81 1.97
N SER A 101 -6.23 -5.12 1.42
CA SER A 101 -4.95 -4.88 2.06
C SER A 101 -4.22 -3.75 1.35
N ILE A 102 -3.38 -3.03 2.11
CA ILE A 102 -2.52 -1.98 1.59
C ILE A 102 -1.05 -2.31 1.81
N GLY A 103 -0.22 -1.84 0.87
CA GLY A 103 1.23 -1.90 0.96
C GLY A 103 1.86 -0.64 0.37
N TYR A 104 3.12 -0.42 0.70
CA TYR A 104 3.90 0.67 0.11
C TYR A 104 5.39 0.33 0.16
N ARG A 105 6.13 0.89 -0.77
CA ARG A 105 7.59 0.84 -0.85
C ARG A 105 8.13 2.13 -1.45
N LEU A 106 9.15 2.70 -0.83
CA LEU A 106 9.73 3.99 -1.23
C LEU A 106 11.20 3.84 -1.56
N ARG A 107 11.68 4.60 -2.55
CA ARG A 107 13.10 4.76 -2.81
C ARG A 107 13.78 5.34 -1.57
N ARG A 108 14.97 4.87 -1.21
CA ARG A 108 15.70 5.25 0.03
C ARG A 108 15.87 6.76 0.20
N ALA A 109 16.08 7.49 -0.88
CA ALA A 109 16.20 8.94 -0.84
C ALA A 109 14.97 9.67 -0.25
N TYR A 110 13.84 8.97 -0.16
CA TYR A 110 12.57 9.51 0.35
C TYR A 110 12.18 8.97 1.73
N TRP A 111 13.02 8.14 2.36
CA TRP A 111 12.78 7.63 3.71
C TRP A 111 12.90 8.74 4.76
N GLY A 112 12.27 8.57 5.91
CA GLY A 112 12.33 9.50 7.04
C GLY A 112 11.59 10.83 6.82
N ARG A 113 10.94 11.04 5.68
CA ARG A 113 10.25 12.28 5.33
C ARG A 113 8.74 12.26 5.62
N GLY A 114 8.21 11.22 6.26
CA GLY A 114 6.77 11.08 6.54
C GLY A 114 5.91 10.68 5.33
N ILE A 115 6.52 10.40 4.17
CA ILE A 115 5.82 10.06 2.93
C ILE A 115 5.01 8.77 3.09
N ALA A 116 5.59 7.70 3.65
CA ALA A 116 4.90 6.44 3.87
C ALA A 116 3.65 6.58 4.75
N MET A 117 3.70 7.44 5.78
CA MET A 117 2.55 7.73 6.64
C MET A 117 1.46 8.48 5.86
N ALA A 118 1.81 9.45 5.03
CA ALA A 118 0.87 10.17 4.19
C ALA A 118 0.20 9.22 3.16
N VAL A 119 0.99 8.33 2.54
CA VAL A 119 0.46 7.27 1.65
C VAL A 119 -0.56 6.39 2.36
N ALA A 120 -0.21 5.86 3.55
CA ALA A 120 -1.13 5.01 4.32
C ALA A 120 -2.45 5.74 4.67
N ARG A 121 -2.38 7.02 5.02
CA ARG A 121 -3.57 7.86 5.30
C ARG A 121 -4.41 8.12 4.05
N LEU A 122 -3.80 8.45 2.92
CA LEU A 122 -4.50 8.65 1.65
C LEU A 122 -5.22 7.38 1.18
N LEU A 123 -4.56 6.22 1.28
CA LEU A 123 -5.18 4.94 0.96
C LEU A 123 -6.32 4.60 1.92
N ARG A 124 -6.14 4.82 3.23
CA ARG A 124 -7.17 4.65 4.26
C ARG A 124 -8.41 5.49 3.92
N GLU A 125 -8.22 6.78 3.67
CA GLU A 125 -9.31 7.71 3.34
C GLU A 125 -10.04 7.29 2.06
N TYR A 126 -9.30 7.02 1.00
CA TYR A 126 -9.87 6.56 -0.27
C TYR A 126 -10.70 5.28 -0.10
N LEU A 127 -10.16 4.28 0.58
CA LEU A 127 -10.81 2.98 0.75
C LEU A 127 -12.07 3.05 1.60
N PHE A 128 -12.09 3.86 2.66
CA PHE A 128 -13.29 4.02 3.48
C PHE A 128 -14.30 5.00 2.88
N ARG A 129 -13.86 6.16 2.36
CA ARG A 129 -14.78 7.23 1.94
C ARG A 129 -15.28 7.08 0.50
N THR A 130 -14.44 6.56 -0.40
CA THR A 130 -14.77 6.47 -1.83
C THR A 130 -15.17 5.05 -2.23
N VAL A 131 -14.39 4.06 -1.79
CA VAL A 131 -14.68 2.65 -2.12
C VAL A 131 -15.69 2.02 -1.15
N HIS A 132 -15.87 2.60 0.04
CA HIS A 132 -16.78 2.15 1.10
C HIS A 132 -16.45 0.75 1.62
N LEU A 133 -15.17 0.47 1.88
CA LEU A 133 -14.76 -0.76 2.54
C LEU A 133 -15.13 -0.73 4.02
N HIS A 134 -15.31 -1.91 4.62
CA HIS A 134 -15.48 -2.07 6.06
C HIS A 134 -14.17 -2.33 6.79
N THR A 135 -13.17 -2.89 6.09
CA THR A 135 -11.92 -3.30 6.71
C THR A 135 -10.76 -3.05 5.77
N VAL A 136 -9.72 -2.42 6.28
CA VAL A 136 -8.43 -2.26 5.60
C VAL A 136 -7.35 -2.92 6.46
N THR A 137 -6.48 -3.71 5.83
CA THR A 137 -5.41 -4.44 6.51
C THR A 137 -4.04 -4.09 5.94
N ALA A 138 -3.00 -4.29 6.74
CA ALA A 138 -1.62 -4.30 6.28
C ALA A 138 -0.85 -5.40 7.03
N HIS A 139 -0.01 -6.13 6.33
CA HIS A 139 0.79 -7.22 6.87
C HIS A 139 2.26 -6.86 6.75
N ILE A 140 3.00 -6.95 7.83
CA ILE A 140 4.40 -6.52 7.91
C ILE A 140 5.21 -7.63 8.54
N MET A 141 6.38 -7.95 7.97
CA MET A 141 7.34 -8.82 8.65
C MET A 141 7.65 -8.24 10.04
N THR A 142 7.59 -9.06 11.07
CA THR A 142 7.71 -8.66 12.48
C THR A 142 8.97 -7.83 12.77
N ASP A 143 10.05 -8.07 12.02
CA ASP A 143 11.30 -7.32 12.16
C ASP A 143 11.28 -5.93 11.51
N ASN A 144 10.27 -5.61 10.69
CA ASN A 144 10.15 -4.31 10.01
C ASN A 144 9.54 -3.23 10.92
N ARG A 145 10.28 -2.85 11.97
CA ARG A 145 9.87 -1.86 12.97
C ARG A 145 9.52 -0.48 12.38
N SER A 146 10.16 -0.11 11.28
CA SER A 146 9.90 1.17 10.62
C SER A 146 8.50 1.23 9.99
N SER A 147 8.09 0.18 9.27
CA SER A 147 6.73 0.10 8.72
C SER A 147 5.67 -0.05 9.81
N ALA A 148 5.97 -0.80 10.89
CA ALA A 148 5.11 -0.89 12.07
C ALA A 148 4.81 0.50 12.67
N ALA A 149 5.85 1.30 12.90
CA ALA A 149 5.69 2.65 13.43
C ALA A 149 4.90 3.59 12.48
N VAL A 150 5.05 3.42 11.16
CA VAL A 150 4.29 4.17 10.16
C VAL A 150 2.80 3.83 10.26
N LEU A 151 2.44 2.54 10.30
CA LEU A 151 1.04 2.12 10.35
C LEU A 151 0.35 2.56 11.65
N LEU A 152 1.01 2.40 12.80
CA LEU A 152 0.47 2.89 14.08
C LEU A 152 0.19 4.40 14.02
N LYS A 153 1.13 5.21 13.50
CA LYS A 153 0.94 6.66 13.34
C LYS A 153 -0.11 7.03 12.28
N ALA A 154 -0.38 6.14 11.33
CA ALA A 154 -1.45 6.31 10.36
C ALA A 154 -2.83 5.85 10.86
N GLY A 155 -2.92 5.41 12.13
CA GLY A 155 -4.15 4.99 12.77
C GLY A 155 -4.53 3.52 12.55
N PHE A 156 -3.60 2.68 12.11
CA PHE A 156 -3.82 1.24 12.00
C PHE A 156 -3.35 0.53 13.27
N PRO A 157 -4.26 0.02 14.12
CA PRO A 157 -3.86 -0.75 15.29
C PRO A 157 -3.32 -2.12 14.89
N GLU A 158 -2.28 -2.57 15.61
CA GLU A 158 -1.85 -3.95 15.55
C GLU A 158 -2.89 -4.85 16.23
N ARG A 159 -3.35 -5.87 15.51
CA ARG A 159 -4.37 -6.80 16.02
C ARG A 159 -3.85 -8.20 16.26
N TYR A 160 -2.85 -8.60 15.51
CA TYR A 160 -2.23 -9.92 15.63
C TYR A 160 -0.73 -9.80 15.44
N SER A 161 0.04 -10.38 16.34
CA SER A 161 1.49 -10.37 16.32
C SER A 161 2.03 -11.77 16.05
N ASN A 162 3.17 -11.87 15.40
CA ASN A 162 3.90 -13.12 15.18
C ASN A 162 3.05 -14.21 14.51
N VAL A 163 2.23 -13.84 13.54
CA VAL A 163 1.42 -14.79 12.77
C VAL A 163 2.29 -15.39 11.66
N LEU A 164 2.29 -16.71 11.54
CA LEU A 164 2.93 -17.39 10.40
C LEU A 164 2.02 -17.26 9.17
N GLU A 165 2.58 -16.72 8.09
CA GLU A 165 1.91 -16.65 6.78
C GLU A 165 2.76 -17.36 5.73
N ASP A 166 2.08 -18.11 4.88
CA ASP A 166 2.66 -18.67 3.66
C ASP A 166 2.65 -17.58 2.58
N TRP A 167 3.82 -17.07 2.28
CA TRP A 167 4.04 -16.09 1.22
C TRP A 167 4.63 -16.72 -0.05
N GLY A 168 4.54 -18.05 -0.19
CA GLY A 168 5.13 -18.78 -1.31
C GLY A 168 6.65 -18.87 -1.27
N LEU A 169 7.26 -18.64 -0.11
CA LEU A 169 8.68 -18.84 0.15
C LEU A 169 8.93 -20.26 0.67
N GLU A 170 10.19 -20.69 0.72
CA GLU A 170 10.56 -22.02 1.25
C GLU A 170 10.11 -22.24 2.71
N VAL A 171 10.01 -21.16 3.48
CA VAL A 171 9.52 -21.17 4.86
C VAL A 171 8.48 -20.08 5.06
N PRO A 172 7.43 -20.35 5.89
CA PRO A 172 6.47 -19.32 6.27
C PRO A 172 7.14 -18.13 6.94
N VAL A 173 6.56 -16.95 6.76
CA VAL A 173 7.07 -15.68 7.27
C VAL A 173 6.30 -15.27 8.52
N LEU A 174 7.02 -14.80 9.54
CA LEU A 174 6.40 -14.17 10.71
C LEU A 174 5.99 -12.74 10.38
N VAL A 175 4.70 -12.46 10.52
CA VAL A 175 4.13 -11.14 10.26
C VAL A 175 3.30 -10.62 11.44
N ASP A 176 3.27 -9.30 11.57
CA ASP A 176 2.31 -8.58 12.40
C ASP A 176 1.21 -8.02 11.50
N LYS A 177 -0.07 -8.19 11.92
CA LYS A 177 -1.24 -7.75 11.16
C LYS A 177 -1.84 -6.50 11.77
N TYR A 178 -1.92 -5.49 10.97
CA TYR A 178 -2.56 -4.20 11.28
C TYR A 178 -3.92 -4.19 10.61
N VAL A 179 -4.97 -3.97 11.39
CA VAL A 179 -6.35 -4.05 10.91
C VAL A 179 -7.13 -2.84 11.40
N LEU A 180 -7.65 -2.04 10.49
CA LEU A 180 -8.51 -0.91 10.78
C LEU A 180 -9.90 -1.17 10.23
N LYS A 181 -10.93 -0.95 11.05
CA LYS A 181 -12.34 -1.04 10.66
C LYS A 181 -12.92 0.35 10.42
N GLU A 182 -13.90 0.46 9.52
CA GLU A 182 -14.58 1.72 9.19
C GLU A 182 -15.16 2.43 10.44
N ALA A 183 -15.76 1.67 11.36
CA ALA A 183 -16.29 2.24 12.59
C ALA A 183 -15.20 2.86 13.48
N GLU A 184 -14.04 2.26 13.56
CA GLU A 184 -12.89 2.78 14.32
C GLU A 184 -12.30 4.02 13.65
N ASP A 185 -12.24 4.05 12.31
CA ASP A 185 -11.85 5.20 11.52
C ASP A 185 -12.75 6.41 11.75
N LEU A 186 -14.07 6.19 11.76
CA LEU A 186 -15.06 7.22 12.06
C LEU A 186 -14.92 7.76 13.48
N ALA A 187 -14.73 6.87 14.46
CA ALA A 187 -14.58 7.24 15.86
C ALA A 187 -13.34 8.11 16.10
N GLU A 188 -12.22 7.77 15.49
CA GLU A 188 -11.00 8.57 15.56
C GLU A 188 -11.21 9.99 15.01
N GLN A 189 -11.92 10.13 13.87
CA GLN A 189 -12.18 11.42 13.23
C GLN A 189 -13.21 12.28 13.97
N THR A 190 -14.19 11.65 14.63
CA THR A 190 -15.27 12.35 15.34
C THR A 190 -15.00 12.55 16.82
N GLY A 191 -13.95 11.94 17.37
CA GLY A 191 -13.64 11.93 18.79
C GLY A 191 -14.62 11.11 19.65
N ILE A 192 -15.48 10.31 19.05
CA ILE A 192 -16.43 9.43 19.73
C ILE A 192 -15.68 8.16 20.17
N ARG A 193 -15.76 7.80 21.45
CA ARG A 193 -15.27 6.51 21.93
C ARG A 193 -16.23 5.39 21.52
N ILE A 194 -15.70 4.38 20.85
CA ILE A 194 -16.43 3.11 20.67
C ILE A 194 -16.19 2.29 21.94
N GLU A 195 -17.25 2.03 22.70
CA GLU A 195 -17.20 1.00 23.76
C GLU A 195 -17.14 -0.36 23.04
N ASN A 196 -16.01 -1.04 23.17
CA ASN A 196 -15.90 -2.42 22.72
C ASN A 196 -16.77 -3.27 23.65
N GLU A 197 -17.90 -3.76 23.15
CA GLU A 197 -18.60 -4.85 23.81
C GLU A 197 -17.64 -6.07 23.88
N VAL A 198 -17.43 -6.55 25.10
CA VAL A 198 -16.60 -7.70 25.48
C VAL A 198 -17.20 -9.00 24.97
#